data_4401448b24b1ffda718e0693c20e4057
#
_entry.id   4401448b24b1ffda718e0693c20e4057
#
_cell.length_a   1.000
_cell.length_b   1.000
_cell.length_c   1.000
_cell.angle_alpha   90.00
_cell.angle_beta   90.00
_cell.angle_gamma   90.00
#
_symmetry.space_group_name_H-M   'P 1'
#
loop_
_entity.id
_entity.type
_entity.pdbx_description
1 polymer ?
#
loop_
_entity_poly.entity_id
_entity_poly.type
_entity_poly.pdbx_seq_one_letter_code
_entity_poly.pdbx_strand_id
1 'polypeptide(L)'
;MELSASLRTTASVSTVLGYVRELDAYPQWMPLVHTAEPEVGGNPVAWMVELRARVGPFARSKRLRMVRSVMQVDATQPARIVFERRELDGRAHAQWRLAVDVEPTESGVMLTMHLSYDGRFFVGVVESILRQHIDEGRRYLGELLAG
;
A
#
# COMPACT_ATOMS: atom_id res chain seq x y z
N MET A 1 6.44 13.32 5.30
CA MET A 1 6.88 12.95 3.94
C MET A 1 5.73 12.34 3.17
N GLU A 2 5.57 12.71 1.91
CA GLU A 2 4.49 12.20 1.08
C GLU A 2 5.05 11.69 -0.25
N LEU A 3 4.58 10.52 -0.68
CA LEU A 3 4.94 9.90 -1.94
C LEU A 3 3.68 9.49 -2.67
N SER A 4 3.66 9.68 -3.99
CA SER A 4 2.52 9.30 -4.83
C SER A 4 2.98 8.46 -5.99
N ALA A 5 2.13 7.53 -6.42
CA ALA A 5 2.33 6.74 -7.63
C ALA A 5 0.99 6.56 -8.32
N SER A 6 1.01 6.56 -9.65
CA SER A 6 -0.19 6.34 -10.47
C SER A 6 0.07 5.28 -11.51
N LEU A 7 -0.99 4.55 -11.86
CA LEU A 7 -0.93 3.49 -12.87
C LEU A 7 -2.22 3.48 -13.67
N ARG A 8 -2.09 3.53 -14.99
CA ARG A 8 -3.22 3.32 -15.92
C ARG A 8 -3.21 1.88 -16.38
N THR A 9 -4.39 1.27 -16.42
CA THR A 9 -4.54 -0.11 -16.87
C THR A 9 -5.84 -0.29 -17.63
N THR A 10 -5.89 -1.27 -18.52
CA THR A 10 -7.12 -1.68 -19.20
C THR A 10 -7.93 -2.68 -18.40
N ALA A 11 -7.41 -3.14 -17.25
CA ALA A 11 -8.12 -4.04 -16.35
C ALA A 11 -9.36 -3.37 -15.76
N SER A 12 -10.32 -4.19 -15.31
CA SER A 12 -11.55 -3.69 -14.67
C SER A 12 -11.27 -3.20 -13.25
N VAL A 13 -12.18 -2.38 -12.72
CA VAL A 13 -12.15 -1.93 -11.33
C VAL A 13 -12.09 -3.14 -10.38
N SER A 14 -12.91 -4.16 -10.63
CA SER A 14 -12.95 -5.37 -9.81
C SER A 14 -11.61 -6.08 -9.77
N THR A 15 -10.93 -6.19 -10.91
CA THR A 15 -9.61 -6.81 -10.99
C THR A 15 -8.58 -6.01 -10.21
N VAL A 16 -8.55 -4.69 -10.37
CA VAL A 16 -7.63 -3.81 -9.64
C VAL A 16 -7.85 -3.90 -8.14
N LEU A 17 -9.12 -3.87 -7.71
CA LEU A 17 -9.46 -3.98 -6.29
C LEU A 17 -8.95 -5.29 -5.68
N GLY A 18 -8.94 -6.37 -6.44
CA GLY A 18 -8.41 -7.66 -5.99
C GLY A 18 -6.94 -7.60 -5.56
N TYR A 19 -6.18 -6.65 -6.07
CA TYR A 19 -4.76 -6.47 -5.72
C TYR A 19 -4.52 -5.42 -4.65
N VAL A 20 -5.45 -4.49 -4.42
CA VAL A 20 -5.17 -3.32 -3.58
C VAL A 20 -6.06 -3.18 -2.34
N ARG A 21 -7.16 -3.91 -2.25
CA ARG A 21 -8.08 -3.75 -1.12
C ARG A 21 -7.66 -4.50 0.16
N GLU A 22 -6.80 -5.53 0.01
CA GLU A 22 -6.30 -6.32 1.13
C GLU A 22 -4.78 -6.22 1.16
N LEU A 23 -4.19 -5.85 2.30
CA LEU A 23 -2.74 -5.70 2.40
C LEU A 23 -1.98 -7.00 2.21
N ASP A 24 -2.60 -8.14 2.51
CA ASP A 24 -1.97 -9.44 2.27
C ASP A 24 -1.82 -9.79 0.78
N ALA A 25 -2.43 -9.03 -0.12
CA ALA A 25 -2.19 -9.14 -1.55
C ALA A 25 -0.98 -8.34 -2.03
N TYR A 26 -0.47 -7.41 -1.22
CA TYR A 26 0.62 -6.51 -1.63
C TYR A 26 1.99 -7.19 -1.79
N PRO A 27 2.37 -8.21 -1.00
CA PRO A 27 3.69 -8.82 -1.15
C PRO A 27 3.99 -9.37 -2.55
N GLN A 28 2.96 -9.75 -3.32
CA GLN A 28 3.16 -10.30 -4.65
C GLN A 28 3.59 -9.27 -5.69
N TRP A 29 3.37 -7.96 -5.43
CA TRP A 29 3.72 -6.92 -6.39
C TRP A 29 4.47 -5.73 -5.81
N MET A 30 4.40 -5.49 -4.50
CA MET A 30 5.05 -4.34 -3.86
C MET A 30 6.27 -4.80 -3.05
N PRO A 31 7.51 -4.61 -3.57
CA PRO A 31 8.71 -5.09 -2.87
C PRO A 31 8.88 -4.54 -1.46
N LEU A 32 8.37 -3.33 -1.20
CA LEU A 32 8.45 -2.71 0.12
C LEU A 32 7.69 -3.50 1.18
N VAL A 33 6.59 -4.15 0.81
CA VAL A 33 5.78 -4.97 1.71
C VAL A 33 6.30 -6.40 1.64
N HIS A 34 7.11 -6.77 2.64
CA HIS A 34 7.70 -8.10 2.70
C HIS A 34 6.67 -9.15 3.10
N THR A 35 5.92 -8.89 4.18
CA THR A 35 4.82 -9.72 4.62
C THR A 35 3.67 -8.84 5.10
N ALA A 36 2.45 -9.36 5.01
CA ALA A 36 1.27 -8.75 5.58
C ALA A 36 0.33 -9.87 6.00
N GLU A 37 0.15 -10.04 7.32
CA GLU A 37 -0.68 -11.10 7.87
C GLU A 37 -1.96 -10.52 8.44
N PRO A 38 -3.14 -10.95 7.92
CA PRO A 38 -4.41 -10.46 8.47
C PRO A 38 -4.62 -10.96 9.88
N GLU A 39 -5.17 -10.10 10.73
CA GLU A 39 -5.61 -10.48 12.08
C GLU A 39 -6.97 -11.18 11.97
N VAL A 40 -7.16 -12.21 12.78
CA VAL A 40 -8.42 -12.98 12.79
C VAL A 40 -9.48 -12.18 13.51
N GLY A 41 -10.60 -11.96 12.83
CA GLY A 41 -11.71 -11.19 13.37
C GLY A 41 -11.41 -9.70 13.42
N GLY A 42 -12.27 -8.96 14.03
CA GLY A 42 -12.06 -7.53 14.24
C GLY A 42 -12.71 -6.64 13.19
N ASN A 43 -13.13 -5.51 13.67
CA ASN A 43 -13.66 -4.41 12.89
C ASN A 43 -13.10 -3.13 13.52
N PRO A 44 -12.25 -2.38 12.82
CA PRO A 44 -11.83 -2.54 11.42
C PRO A 44 -10.90 -3.72 11.16
N VAL A 45 -10.82 -4.11 9.90
CA VAL A 45 -9.88 -5.14 9.46
C VAL A 45 -8.44 -4.63 9.63
N ALA A 46 -7.57 -5.50 10.13
CA ALA A 46 -6.19 -5.13 10.44
C ALA A 46 -5.20 -6.19 9.98
N TRP A 47 -3.97 -5.76 9.76
CA TRP A 47 -2.85 -6.62 9.36
C TRP A 47 -1.61 -6.28 10.17
N MET A 48 -0.80 -7.29 10.45
CA MET A 48 0.58 -7.08 10.88
C MET A 48 1.45 -7.05 9.62
N VAL A 49 2.09 -5.91 9.38
CA VAL A 49 2.86 -5.67 8.17
C VAL A 49 4.34 -5.57 8.51
N GLU A 50 5.17 -6.27 7.72
CA GLU A 50 6.61 -6.07 7.76
C GLU A 50 7.03 -5.38 6.48
N LEU A 51 7.54 -4.16 6.62
CA LEU A 51 8.15 -3.43 5.53
C LEU A 51 9.64 -3.77 5.48
N ARG A 52 10.18 -3.91 4.28
CA ARG A 52 11.61 -4.18 4.09
C ARG A 52 12.14 -3.36 2.93
N ALA A 53 13.26 -2.67 3.17
CA ALA A 53 13.95 -1.90 2.15
C ALA A 53 15.41 -2.33 2.08
N ARG A 54 15.95 -2.42 0.87
CA ARG A 54 17.36 -2.73 0.65
C ARG A 54 18.18 -1.45 0.63
N VAL A 55 19.28 -1.45 1.39
CA VAL A 55 20.25 -0.36 1.44
C VAL A 55 21.61 -0.97 1.14
N GLY A 56 22.04 -0.97 -0.15
CA GLY A 56 23.25 -1.65 -0.58
C GLY A 56 23.16 -3.15 -0.34
N PRO A 57 24.16 -3.76 0.33
CA PRO A 57 24.12 -5.19 0.66
C PRO A 57 23.26 -5.52 1.88
N PHE A 58 22.68 -4.50 2.55
CA PHE A 58 21.90 -4.69 3.76
C PHE A 58 20.40 -4.54 3.49
N ALA A 59 19.61 -5.16 4.34
CA ALA A 59 18.16 -4.95 4.37
C ALA A 59 17.76 -4.37 5.72
N ARG A 60 16.79 -3.44 5.70
CA ARG A 60 16.20 -2.86 6.90
C ARG A 60 14.73 -3.21 6.95
N SER A 61 14.26 -3.63 8.10
CA SER A 61 12.87 -4.04 8.29
C SER A 61 12.20 -3.22 9.37
N LYS A 62 10.89 -3.02 9.21
CA LYS A 62 10.06 -2.34 10.19
C LYS A 62 8.72 -3.04 10.24
N ARG A 63 8.26 -3.35 11.46
CA ARG A 63 6.95 -3.94 11.68
C ARG A 63 5.97 -2.87 12.16
N LEU A 64 4.77 -2.91 11.61
CA LEU A 64 3.69 -2.04 12.04
C LEU A 64 2.34 -2.71 11.85
N ARG A 65 1.39 -2.34 12.70
CA ARG A 65 0.01 -2.78 12.58
C ARG A 65 -0.75 -1.75 11.76
N MET A 66 -1.37 -2.20 10.69
CA MET A 66 -2.17 -1.33 9.81
C MET A 66 -3.63 -1.75 9.87
N VAL A 67 -4.52 -0.78 9.96
CA VAL A 67 -5.96 -1.02 9.86
C VAL A 67 -6.51 -0.39 8.59
N ARG A 68 -7.58 -0.99 8.04
CA ARG A 68 -8.31 -0.38 6.92
C ARG A 68 -9.40 0.50 7.50
N SER A 69 -9.15 1.81 7.52
CA SER A 69 -10.03 2.79 8.13
C SER A 69 -11.14 3.28 7.20
N VAL A 70 -10.92 3.17 5.88
CA VAL A 70 -11.91 3.54 4.86
C VAL A 70 -11.97 2.45 3.81
N MET A 71 -13.18 2.02 3.47
CA MET A 71 -13.45 1.11 2.37
C MET A 71 -14.72 1.58 1.69
N GLN A 72 -14.57 2.49 0.74
CA GLN A 72 -15.68 3.05 -0.02
C GLN A 72 -15.63 2.47 -1.43
N VAL A 73 -16.49 1.50 -1.68
CA VAL A 73 -16.62 0.84 -2.98
C VAL A 73 -18.09 0.90 -3.36
N ASP A 74 -18.41 1.83 -4.27
CA ASP A 74 -19.75 2.07 -4.76
C ASP A 74 -19.68 2.12 -6.29
N ALA A 75 -20.61 1.47 -6.98
CA ALA A 75 -20.64 1.42 -8.43
C ALA A 75 -20.78 2.79 -9.10
N THR A 76 -21.27 3.80 -8.37
CA THR A 76 -21.50 5.15 -8.90
C THR A 76 -20.36 6.14 -8.61
N GLN A 77 -19.36 5.75 -7.83
CA GLN A 77 -18.28 6.63 -7.40
C GLN A 77 -16.93 5.92 -7.52
N PRO A 78 -15.82 6.67 -7.65
CA PRO A 78 -14.49 6.07 -7.55
C PRO A 78 -14.32 5.34 -6.21
N ALA A 79 -13.67 4.20 -6.24
CA ALA A 79 -13.38 3.44 -5.03
C ALA A 79 -12.24 4.12 -4.26
N ARG A 80 -12.36 4.16 -2.94
CA ARG A 80 -11.34 4.71 -2.06
C ARG A 80 -11.11 3.78 -0.88
N ILE A 81 -9.84 3.46 -0.65
CA ILE A 81 -9.41 2.60 0.45
C ILE A 81 -8.30 3.34 1.19
N VAL A 82 -8.37 3.36 2.51
CA VAL A 82 -7.33 3.99 3.34
C VAL A 82 -6.88 2.99 4.39
N PHE A 83 -5.57 2.84 4.48
CA PHE A 83 -4.91 2.07 5.54
C PHE A 83 -4.14 3.02 6.43
N GLU A 84 -4.23 2.84 7.75
CA GLU A 84 -3.56 3.68 8.73
C GLU A 84 -2.91 2.83 9.81
N ARG A 85 -1.74 3.29 10.27
CA ARG A 85 -1.06 2.64 11.39
C ARG A 85 -1.84 2.86 12.67
N ARG A 86 -2.17 1.78 13.37
CA ARG A 86 -2.78 1.82 14.71
C ARG A 86 -2.23 0.68 15.54
N GLU A 87 -1.30 1.03 16.42
CA GLU A 87 -0.71 0.07 17.34
C GLU A 87 -1.63 -0.11 18.57
N LEU A 88 -1.48 -1.26 19.24
CA LEU A 88 -2.30 -1.60 20.41
C LEU A 88 -1.52 -1.51 21.74
N ASP A 89 -0.30 -0.95 21.70
CA ASP A 89 0.57 -0.87 22.87
C ASP A 89 0.38 0.39 23.72
N GLY A 90 -0.57 1.25 23.35
CA GLY A 90 -0.85 2.49 24.07
C GLY A 90 0.20 3.58 23.91
N ARG A 91 1.21 3.36 23.04
CA ARG A 91 2.27 4.33 22.79
C ARG A 91 1.96 5.18 21.57
N ALA A 92 2.56 6.38 21.53
CA ALA A 92 2.54 7.21 20.33
C ALA A 92 3.57 6.68 19.34
N HIS A 93 3.17 6.53 18.08
CA HIS A 93 4.02 6.06 17.00
C HIS A 93 3.98 7.04 15.83
N ALA A 94 5.01 7.01 14.99
CA ALA A 94 5.02 7.77 13.76
C ALA A 94 3.84 7.35 12.89
N GLN A 95 3.17 8.33 12.29
CA GLN A 95 2.02 8.09 11.44
C GLN A 95 2.42 7.45 10.12
N TRP A 96 1.64 6.47 9.69
CA TRP A 96 1.69 5.84 8.37
C TRP A 96 0.29 5.78 7.81
N ARG A 97 0.11 6.29 6.61
CA ARG A 97 -1.19 6.29 5.96
C ARG A 97 -1.01 6.05 4.47
N LEU A 98 -1.73 5.07 3.95
CA LEU A 98 -1.79 4.78 2.53
C LEU A 98 -3.22 5.00 2.05
N ALA A 99 -3.42 5.95 1.15
CA ALA A 99 -4.70 6.18 0.50
C ALA A 99 -4.63 5.64 -0.94
N VAL A 100 -5.63 4.86 -1.31
CA VAL A 100 -5.72 4.22 -2.62
C VAL A 100 -7.01 4.67 -3.29
N ASP A 101 -6.90 5.27 -4.45
CA ASP A 101 -8.04 5.70 -5.25
C ASP A 101 -8.07 4.89 -6.56
N VAL A 102 -9.20 4.26 -6.83
CA VAL A 102 -9.42 3.45 -8.04
C VAL A 102 -10.54 4.11 -8.84
N GLU A 103 -10.18 4.70 -9.97
CA GLU A 103 -11.08 5.54 -10.74
C GLU A 103 -11.30 4.95 -12.13
N PRO A 104 -12.57 4.67 -12.52
CA PRO A 104 -12.84 4.20 -13.88
C PRO A 104 -12.48 5.27 -14.93
N THR A 105 -11.95 4.82 -16.05
CA THR A 105 -11.68 5.67 -17.22
C THR A 105 -12.42 5.10 -18.43
N GLU A 106 -12.35 5.78 -19.56
CA GLU A 106 -12.99 5.29 -20.79
C GLU A 106 -12.46 3.93 -21.23
N SER A 107 -11.17 3.65 -20.97
CA SER A 107 -10.51 2.44 -21.46
C SER A 107 -10.08 1.48 -20.34
N GLY A 108 -10.43 1.77 -19.09
CA GLY A 108 -10.01 0.92 -17.96
C GLY A 108 -10.08 1.63 -16.64
N VAL A 109 -8.94 1.74 -15.96
CA VAL A 109 -8.84 2.25 -14.60
C VAL A 109 -7.60 3.12 -14.45
N MET A 110 -7.72 4.20 -13.68
CA MET A 110 -6.61 4.95 -13.11
C MET A 110 -6.50 4.60 -11.64
N LEU A 111 -5.39 4.00 -11.26
CA LEU A 111 -5.05 3.72 -9.86
C LEU A 111 -4.09 4.79 -9.36
N THR A 112 -4.41 5.42 -8.24
CA THR A 112 -3.53 6.39 -7.59
C THR A 112 -3.31 5.99 -6.15
N MET A 113 -2.06 5.98 -5.71
CA MET A 113 -1.67 5.64 -4.36
C MET A 113 -0.89 6.79 -3.73
N HIS A 114 -1.26 7.12 -2.50
CA HIS A 114 -0.65 8.22 -1.73
C HIS A 114 -0.18 7.68 -0.39
N LEU A 115 1.12 7.71 -0.18
CA LEU A 115 1.73 7.31 1.09
C LEU A 115 2.15 8.56 1.86
N SER A 116 1.65 8.70 3.09
CA SER A 116 2.05 9.74 4.03
C SER A 116 2.68 9.08 5.24
N TYR A 117 3.81 9.60 5.71
CA TYR A 117 4.43 9.12 6.93
C TYR A 117 5.19 10.23 7.62
N ASP A 118 5.24 10.16 8.96
CA ASP A 118 5.99 11.07 9.82
C ASP A 118 7.26 10.41 10.31
N GLY A 119 8.25 11.24 10.64
CA GLY A 119 9.49 10.78 11.22
C GLY A 119 10.39 10.09 10.23
N ARG A 120 11.26 9.22 10.77
CA ARG A 120 12.19 8.44 9.96
C ARG A 120 11.57 7.12 9.56
N PHE A 121 11.70 6.78 8.30
CA PHE A 121 11.28 5.47 7.82
C PHE A 121 12.16 4.38 8.41
N PHE A 122 13.46 4.40 8.09
CA PHE A 122 14.49 3.51 8.61
C PHE A 122 15.79 4.29 8.75
N VAL A 123 16.64 3.83 9.65
CA VAL A 123 18.01 4.35 9.72
C VAL A 123 18.72 3.99 8.41
N GLY A 124 19.22 5.00 7.70
CA GLY A 124 19.97 4.83 6.45
C GLY A 124 19.13 4.69 5.19
N VAL A 125 17.80 4.65 5.30
CA VAL A 125 16.91 4.62 4.13
C VAL A 125 16.50 6.04 3.79
N VAL A 126 16.79 6.46 2.56
CA VAL A 126 16.43 7.78 2.06
C VAL A 126 15.22 7.68 1.12
N GLU A 127 14.57 8.80 0.88
CA GLU A 127 13.37 8.88 0.05
C GLU A 127 13.56 8.26 -1.33
N SER A 128 14.74 8.45 -1.95
CA SER A 128 15.01 7.89 -3.29
C SER A 128 14.95 6.36 -3.31
N ILE A 129 15.37 5.71 -2.23
CA ILE A 129 15.29 4.24 -2.12
C ILE A 129 13.84 3.80 -2.00
N LEU A 130 13.04 4.50 -1.20
CA LEU A 130 11.61 4.23 -1.08
C LEU A 130 10.90 4.40 -2.41
N ARG A 131 11.19 5.48 -3.10
CA ARG A 131 10.59 5.77 -4.41
C ARG A 131 10.96 4.69 -5.43
N GLN A 132 12.21 4.20 -5.39
CA GLN A 132 12.62 3.11 -6.27
C GLN A 132 11.78 1.85 -6.02
N HIS A 133 11.57 1.47 -4.76
CA HIS A 133 10.76 0.31 -4.41
C HIS A 133 9.30 0.48 -4.84
N ILE A 134 8.77 1.69 -4.69
CA ILE A 134 7.41 2.02 -5.11
C ILE A 134 7.28 1.96 -6.63
N ASP A 135 8.26 2.47 -7.36
CA ASP A 135 8.25 2.41 -8.83
C ASP A 135 8.36 0.97 -9.34
N GLU A 136 9.16 0.13 -8.70
CA GLU A 136 9.21 -1.30 -9.01
C GLU A 136 7.86 -1.97 -8.77
N GLY A 137 7.23 -1.67 -7.64
CA GLY A 137 5.91 -2.20 -7.30
C GLY A 137 4.86 -1.81 -8.34
N ARG A 138 4.85 -0.55 -8.75
CA ARG A 138 3.95 -0.07 -9.78
C ARG A 138 4.14 -0.85 -11.09
N ARG A 139 5.39 -1.09 -11.47
CA ARG A 139 5.72 -1.84 -12.69
C ARG A 139 5.23 -3.29 -12.60
N TYR A 140 5.49 -3.96 -11.47
CA TYR A 140 5.05 -5.34 -11.27
C TYR A 140 3.54 -5.45 -11.29
N LEU A 141 2.84 -4.53 -10.63
CA LEU A 141 1.38 -4.52 -10.65
C LEU A 141 0.86 -4.32 -12.08
N GLY A 142 1.47 -3.40 -12.83
CA GLY A 142 1.12 -3.18 -14.22
C GLY A 142 1.25 -4.45 -15.07
N GLU A 143 2.29 -5.23 -14.85
CA GLU A 143 2.52 -6.51 -15.53
C GLU A 143 1.44 -7.54 -15.15
N LEU A 144 1.10 -7.64 -13.86
CA LEU A 144 0.06 -8.55 -13.40
C LEU A 144 -1.32 -8.19 -13.98
N LEU A 145 -1.61 -6.89 -14.05
CA LEU A 145 -2.90 -6.43 -14.58
C LEU A 145 -2.99 -6.57 -16.11
N ALA A 146 -1.87 -6.62 -16.80
CA ALA A 146 -1.83 -6.79 -18.26
C ALA A 146 -1.98 -8.25 -18.68
N GLY A 147 -1.70 -9.18 -17.78
CA GLY A 147 -1.75 -10.62 -18.04
C GLY A 147 -3.13 -11.26 -17.78
#